data_f95b0a701887430bfbaee900379ca2b4
#
_entry.id   f95b0a701887430bfbaee900379ca2b4
#
_cell.length_a   1.000
_cell.length_b   1.000
_cell.length_c   1.000
_cell.angle_alpha   90.00
_cell.angle_beta   90.00
_cell.angle_gamma   90.00
#
_symmetry.space_group_name_H-M   'P 1'
#
loop_
_entity.id
_entity.type
_entity.pdbx_description
1 polymer ?
#
loop_
_entity_poly.entity_id
_entity_poly.type
_entity_poly.pdbx_seq_one_letter_code
_entity_poly.pdbx_strand_id
1 'polypeptide(L)'
;MVFQRASSRYDGPTLESDVLDFWRENQVFEKTLANTEGRPLFTFNEGPPTANGRPGIHHVLARTFKDIYPRYKTMRGFHAPRKGGWDTHGLPVEHEIEKELGIFDKQKIESQIGVAEFNRRCRESVMRYIGDWEKMTERMGFWVDLDQAYYTLDNQYIESVWHLLKIIWDKGLIYQDYKVVPYDPRIGATLSSHEVAQGYREVEDPSVTVRFKLTEADNTAFLIWTTTPWTLPSNPALAVDADIAYVYIQFGDEALILAAAELQRTMRAADHKGIKTVMVRVLGNMTNPKMRKQAIKTASKRLRDQQAIYLIDGPDAASLARLFKRSAPTLIVASPANGDITIASSAP
;
A
#
# COMPACT_ATOMS: atom_id res chain seq x y z
N MET A 1 39.48 17.53 45.29
CA MET A 1 38.95 17.73 43.95
C MET A 1 38.43 19.16 43.88
N VAL A 2 38.96 19.99 42.99
CA VAL A 2 38.39 21.33 42.76
C VAL A 2 37.33 21.16 41.65
N PHE A 3 36.08 21.34 41.99
CA PHE A 3 35.01 21.32 41.01
C PHE A 3 35.14 22.56 40.12
N GLN A 4 35.14 22.35 38.81
CA GLN A 4 35.00 23.47 37.88
C GLN A 4 33.57 24.00 37.94
N ARG A 5 33.47 25.34 37.94
CA ARG A 5 32.17 26.00 37.91
C ARG A 5 31.47 25.69 36.57
N ALA A 6 30.24 25.15 36.63
CA ALA A 6 29.47 24.93 35.43
C ALA A 6 29.14 26.29 34.74
N SER A 7 29.11 26.28 33.41
CA SER A 7 28.69 27.46 32.64
C SER A 7 27.23 27.80 32.97
N SER A 8 26.94 29.09 33.14
CA SER A 8 25.59 29.59 33.32
C SER A 8 24.79 29.63 31.99
N ARG A 9 25.47 29.45 30.87
CA ARG A 9 24.89 29.47 29.54
C ARG A 9 25.04 28.08 28.93
N TYR A 10 23.92 27.49 28.48
CA TYR A 10 23.93 26.23 27.75
C TYR A 10 24.24 26.50 26.26
N ASP A 11 25.27 25.87 25.75
CA ASP A 11 25.60 25.82 24.34
C ASP A 11 25.68 24.35 23.92
N GLY A 12 24.56 23.80 23.45
CA GLY A 12 24.44 22.39 23.09
C GLY A 12 25.41 21.95 22.02
N PRO A 13 25.53 22.64 20.87
CA PRO A 13 26.43 22.24 19.80
C PRO A 13 27.91 22.16 20.23
N THR A 14 28.41 23.12 21.01
CA THR A 14 29.79 23.12 21.53
C THR A 14 29.98 21.96 22.50
N LEU A 15 29.09 21.82 23.48
CA LEU A 15 29.16 20.74 24.47
C LEU A 15 29.18 19.35 23.83
N GLU A 16 28.31 19.14 22.84
CA GLU A 16 28.22 17.87 22.11
C GLU A 16 29.52 17.58 21.33
N SER A 17 30.11 18.59 20.71
CA SER A 17 31.40 18.43 20.04
C SER A 17 32.51 18.07 21.02
N ASP A 18 32.62 18.77 22.16
CA ASP A 18 33.61 18.49 23.21
C ASP A 18 33.46 17.05 23.74
N VAL A 19 32.24 16.55 23.89
CA VAL A 19 31.97 15.17 24.33
C VAL A 19 32.37 14.14 23.26
N LEU A 20 32.09 14.41 21.97
CA LEU A 20 32.53 13.54 20.89
C LEU A 20 34.05 13.47 20.77
N ASP A 21 34.73 14.60 20.92
CA ASP A 21 36.18 14.65 20.93
C ASP A 21 36.76 13.87 22.12
N PHE A 22 36.21 14.07 23.32
CA PHE A 22 36.56 13.28 24.48
C PHE A 22 36.40 11.77 24.28
N TRP A 23 35.26 11.35 23.66
CA TRP A 23 35.03 9.93 23.39
C TRP A 23 36.05 9.37 22.41
N ARG A 24 36.42 10.12 21.38
CA ARG A 24 37.40 9.71 20.38
C ARG A 24 38.80 9.61 20.98
N GLU A 25 39.27 10.66 21.68
CA GLU A 25 40.58 10.71 22.29
C GLU A 25 40.78 9.62 23.36
N ASN A 26 39.72 9.29 24.08
CA ASN A 26 39.78 8.30 25.14
C ASN A 26 39.33 6.91 24.70
N GLN A 27 39.00 6.68 23.43
CA GLN A 27 38.51 5.40 22.89
C GLN A 27 37.39 4.82 23.77
N VAL A 28 36.36 5.63 24.06
CA VAL A 28 35.35 5.28 25.05
C VAL A 28 34.51 4.09 24.57
N PHE A 29 34.16 4.04 23.30
CA PHE A 29 33.39 2.94 22.73
C PHE A 29 34.19 1.61 22.80
N GLU A 30 35.42 1.62 22.36
CA GLU A 30 36.32 0.45 22.36
C GLU A 30 36.55 -0.07 23.78
N LYS A 31 36.73 0.83 24.75
CA LYS A 31 36.84 0.46 26.19
C LYS A 31 35.57 -0.20 26.70
N THR A 32 34.38 0.19 26.23
CA THR A 32 33.14 -0.49 26.66
C THR A 32 33.08 -1.94 26.18
N LEU A 33 33.63 -2.21 25.00
CA LEU A 33 33.71 -3.59 24.45
C LEU A 33 34.77 -4.37 25.21
N ALA A 34 35.98 -3.82 25.41
CA ALA A 34 37.04 -4.47 26.14
C ALA A 34 36.66 -4.81 27.60
N ASN A 35 36.01 -3.88 28.30
CA ASN A 35 35.57 -4.07 29.69
C ASN A 35 34.45 -5.15 29.84
N THR A 36 33.79 -5.53 28.76
CA THR A 36 32.71 -6.51 28.75
C THR A 36 33.10 -7.81 28.07
N GLU A 37 34.37 -7.96 27.64
CA GLU A 37 34.87 -9.18 27.03
C GLU A 37 34.64 -10.38 27.95
N GLY A 38 34.25 -11.53 27.40
CA GLY A 38 33.91 -12.73 28.15
C GLY A 38 32.57 -12.71 28.91
N ARG A 39 31.81 -11.61 28.83
CA ARG A 39 30.45 -11.52 29.36
C ARG A 39 29.43 -12.15 28.39
N PRO A 40 28.19 -12.39 28.83
CA PRO A 40 27.14 -12.88 27.94
C PRO A 40 27.00 -12.00 26.69
N LEU A 41 26.94 -12.63 25.53
CA LEU A 41 26.96 -11.95 24.23
C LEU A 41 25.58 -11.35 23.89
N PHE A 42 25.57 -10.11 23.40
CA PHE A 42 24.45 -9.46 22.74
C PHE A 42 24.92 -8.86 21.42
N THR A 43 24.84 -9.65 20.35
CA THR A 43 25.31 -9.22 19.03
C THR A 43 24.32 -8.26 18.37
N PHE A 44 24.83 -7.19 17.80
CA PHE A 44 24.09 -6.26 16.95
C PHE A 44 24.75 -6.13 15.59
N ASN A 45 24.01 -6.47 14.55
CA ASN A 45 24.36 -6.14 13.17
C ASN A 45 23.37 -5.13 12.64
N GLU A 46 23.84 -4.07 12.06
CA GLU A 46 22.95 -3.03 11.53
C GLU A 46 22.11 -3.56 10.37
N GLY A 47 20.79 -3.27 10.36
CA GLY A 47 19.99 -3.31 9.16
C GLY A 47 20.42 -2.13 8.28
N PRO A 48 21.08 -2.39 7.13
CA PRO A 48 21.85 -1.37 6.45
C PRO A 48 20.94 -0.32 5.80
N PRO A 49 21.21 0.98 6.00
CA PRO A 49 20.54 2.00 5.20
C PRO A 49 21.03 1.95 3.76
N THR A 50 20.13 2.28 2.81
CA THR A 50 20.52 2.42 1.41
C THR A 50 21.25 3.73 1.21
N ALA A 51 22.51 3.65 0.76
CA ALA A 51 23.38 4.81 0.55
C ALA A 51 23.16 5.45 -0.84
N ASN A 52 21.91 5.78 -1.17
CA ASN A 52 21.50 6.38 -2.45
C ASN A 52 21.19 7.88 -2.37
N GLY A 53 21.46 8.51 -1.22
CA GLY A 53 21.20 9.92 -0.98
C GLY A 53 21.67 10.37 0.41
N ARG A 54 21.56 11.66 0.68
CA ARG A 54 21.91 12.23 1.97
C ARG A 54 20.95 11.77 3.07
N PRO A 55 21.43 11.53 4.30
CA PRO A 55 20.58 11.15 5.41
C PRO A 55 19.59 12.26 5.79
N GLY A 56 18.36 11.88 6.12
CA GLY A 56 17.33 12.78 6.63
C GLY A 56 17.04 12.58 8.12
N ILE A 57 16.21 13.45 8.70
CA ILE A 57 15.88 13.44 10.13
C ILE A 57 15.25 12.10 10.60
N HIS A 58 14.47 11.46 9.75
CA HIS A 58 13.87 10.14 10.04
C HIS A 58 14.93 9.04 10.23
N HIS A 59 16.08 9.16 9.57
CA HIS A 59 17.21 8.24 9.76
C HIS A 59 17.84 8.42 11.12
N VAL A 60 17.95 9.68 11.63
CA VAL A 60 18.43 9.95 12.98
C VAL A 60 17.58 9.22 14.02
N LEU A 61 16.25 9.29 13.90
CA LEU A 61 15.33 8.60 14.81
C LEU A 61 15.56 7.09 14.79
N ALA A 62 15.62 6.48 13.61
CA ALA A 62 15.86 5.04 13.48
C ALA A 62 17.21 4.61 14.08
N ARG A 63 18.28 5.38 13.85
CA ARG A 63 19.63 5.11 14.39
C ARG A 63 19.69 5.30 15.91
N THR A 64 18.96 6.26 16.45
CA THR A 64 18.83 6.44 17.91
C THR A 64 18.25 5.20 18.58
N PHE A 65 17.18 4.63 18.02
CA PHE A 65 16.63 3.36 18.55
C PHE A 65 17.65 2.22 18.45
N LYS A 66 18.38 2.11 17.36
CA LYS A 66 19.43 1.10 17.17
C LYS A 66 20.55 1.24 18.21
N ASP A 67 20.91 2.45 18.62
CA ASP A 67 21.96 2.70 19.61
C ASP A 67 21.51 2.39 21.06
N ILE A 68 20.26 2.74 21.40
CA ILE A 68 19.74 2.59 22.76
C ILE A 68 19.83 1.14 23.25
N TYR A 69 19.44 0.17 22.45
CA TYR A 69 19.41 -1.23 22.87
C TYR A 69 20.78 -1.83 23.18
N PRO A 70 21.80 -1.74 22.30
CA PRO A 70 23.14 -2.23 22.62
C PRO A 70 23.79 -1.44 23.75
N ARG A 71 23.55 -0.14 23.84
CA ARG A 71 24.04 0.70 24.92
C ARG A 71 23.48 0.26 26.27
N TYR A 72 22.16 0.04 26.35
CA TYR A 72 21.50 -0.50 27.52
C TYR A 72 22.04 -1.88 27.90
N LYS A 73 22.22 -2.78 26.93
CA LYS A 73 22.79 -4.10 27.17
C LYS A 73 24.21 -4.04 27.71
N THR A 74 25.06 -3.17 27.17
CA THR A 74 26.41 -2.93 27.70
C THR A 74 26.35 -2.48 29.16
N MET A 75 25.48 -1.53 29.52
CA MET A 75 25.30 -1.09 30.91
C MET A 75 24.78 -2.20 31.82
N ARG A 76 24.06 -3.19 31.28
CA ARG A 76 23.60 -4.39 32.02
C ARG A 76 24.66 -5.49 32.09
N GLY A 77 25.89 -5.24 31.63
CA GLY A 77 27.01 -6.16 31.73
C GLY A 77 27.09 -7.19 30.59
N PHE A 78 26.42 -6.97 29.46
CA PHE A 78 26.57 -7.82 28.28
C PHE A 78 27.76 -7.32 27.43
N HIS A 79 28.45 -8.24 26.77
CA HIS A 79 29.34 -7.89 25.67
C HIS A 79 28.50 -7.64 24.44
N ALA A 80 28.45 -6.39 23.98
CA ALA A 80 27.57 -5.96 22.89
C ALA A 80 28.36 -5.43 21.69
N PRO A 81 29.00 -6.30 20.89
CA PRO A 81 29.64 -5.89 19.64
C PRO A 81 28.57 -5.41 18.65
N ARG A 82 28.90 -4.35 17.91
CA ARG A 82 27.97 -3.63 17.02
C ARG A 82 28.64 -3.43 15.70
N LYS A 83 28.18 -4.14 14.68
CA LYS A 83 28.72 -4.06 13.34
C LYS A 83 27.82 -3.19 12.47
N GLY A 84 28.42 -2.16 11.87
CA GLY A 84 27.78 -1.31 10.86
C GLY A 84 27.55 -2.06 9.55
N GLY A 85 26.71 -1.49 8.68
CA GLY A 85 26.48 -2.05 7.36
C GLY A 85 25.87 -1.03 6.42
N TRP A 86 26.10 -1.23 5.13
CA TRP A 86 25.64 -0.36 4.05
C TRP A 86 24.95 -1.17 2.96
N ASP A 87 23.71 -0.76 2.62
CA ASP A 87 23.02 -1.23 1.42
C ASP A 87 23.50 -0.39 0.23
N THR A 88 24.21 -1.06 -0.67
CA THR A 88 25.06 -0.37 -1.66
C THR A 88 24.76 -0.75 -3.09
N HIS A 89 23.61 -1.42 -3.35
CA HIS A 89 23.21 -1.80 -4.70
C HIS A 89 21.69 -1.90 -4.84
N GLY A 90 21.21 -2.22 -6.05
CA GLY A 90 19.80 -2.39 -6.37
C GLY A 90 19.14 -1.14 -6.93
N LEU A 91 17.82 -1.22 -7.16
CA LEU A 91 17.02 -0.20 -7.82
C LEU A 91 17.19 1.23 -7.24
N PRO A 92 17.27 1.43 -5.92
CA PRO A 92 17.43 2.79 -5.40
C PRO A 92 18.72 3.49 -5.84
N VAL A 93 19.83 2.73 -5.96
CA VAL A 93 21.11 3.25 -6.42
C VAL A 93 21.07 3.49 -7.95
N GLU A 94 20.55 2.51 -8.70
CA GLU A 94 20.37 2.64 -10.15
C GLU A 94 19.55 3.88 -10.50
N HIS A 95 18.42 4.09 -9.81
CA HIS A 95 17.53 5.22 -10.04
C HIS A 95 18.19 6.58 -9.79
N GLU A 96 19.09 6.67 -8.81
CA GLU A 96 19.85 7.91 -8.58
C GLU A 96 20.78 8.23 -9.76
N ILE A 97 21.44 7.21 -10.31
CA ILE A 97 22.30 7.40 -11.48
C ILE A 97 21.49 7.64 -12.76
N GLU A 98 20.32 7.00 -12.92
CA GLU A 98 19.39 7.31 -14.01
C GLU A 98 18.97 8.78 -14.01
N LYS A 99 18.71 9.35 -12.83
CA LYS A 99 18.41 10.78 -12.68
C LYS A 99 19.60 11.67 -13.03
N GLU A 100 20.80 11.34 -12.53
CA GLU A 100 22.02 12.09 -12.85
C GLU A 100 22.28 12.10 -14.38
N LEU A 101 22.00 11.00 -15.06
CA LEU A 101 22.21 10.84 -16.51
C LEU A 101 21.05 11.39 -17.35
N GLY A 102 19.87 11.59 -16.75
CA GLY A 102 18.65 11.92 -17.46
C GLY A 102 18.13 10.80 -18.38
N ILE A 103 18.52 9.55 -18.12
CA ILE A 103 18.17 8.36 -18.91
C ILE A 103 17.42 7.37 -18.03
N PHE A 104 16.16 7.11 -18.38
CA PHE A 104 15.27 6.23 -17.61
C PHE A 104 14.91 4.92 -18.34
N ASP A 105 15.54 4.65 -19.45
CA ASP A 105 15.33 3.47 -20.29
C ASP A 105 16.56 2.56 -20.20
N LYS A 106 16.38 1.36 -19.68
CA LYS A 106 17.47 0.38 -19.50
C LYS A 106 18.19 0.05 -20.80
N GLN A 107 17.45 -0.06 -21.91
CA GLN A 107 18.06 -0.35 -23.22
C GLN A 107 18.97 0.80 -23.68
N LYS A 108 18.60 2.02 -23.37
CA LYS A 108 19.44 3.20 -23.65
C LYS A 108 20.66 3.26 -22.76
N ILE A 109 20.54 2.89 -21.50
CA ILE A 109 21.70 2.76 -20.59
C ILE A 109 22.69 1.75 -21.14
N GLU A 110 22.23 0.56 -21.54
CA GLU A 110 23.10 -0.46 -22.11
C GLU A 110 23.76 -0.04 -23.42
N SER A 111 23.01 0.58 -24.33
CA SER A 111 23.50 0.95 -25.66
C SER A 111 24.34 2.21 -25.70
N GLN A 112 24.06 3.21 -24.86
CA GLN A 112 24.72 4.52 -24.87
C GLN A 112 25.86 4.64 -23.87
N ILE A 113 25.75 3.99 -22.73
CA ILE A 113 26.71 4.10 -21.62
C ILE A 113 27.47 2.78 -21.43
N GLY A 114 26.80 1.66 -21.55
CA GLY A 114 27.32 0.35 -21.26
C GLY A 114 27.24 -0.03 -19.77
N VAL A 115 27.04 -1.30 -19.51
CA VAL A 115 26.83 -1.85 -18.14
C VAL A 115 28.02 -1.56 -17.23
N ALA A 116 29.25 -1.70 -17.73
CA ALA A 116 30.46 -1.49 -16.90
C ALA A 116 30.59 -0.06 -16.39
N GLU A 117 30.37 0.94 -17.25
CA GLU A 117 30.44 2.34 -16.88
C GLU A 117 29.28 2.74 -15.97
N PHE A 118 28.08 2.23 -16.22
CA PHE A 118 26.94 2.46 -15.36
C PHE A 118 27.20 1.92 -13.94
N ASN A 119 27.68 0.68 -13.80
CA ASN A 119 28.04 0.08 -12.52
C ASN A 119 29.17 0.85 -11.82
N ARG A 120 30.14 1.35 -12.56
CA ARG A 120 31.21 2.19 -11.98
C ARG A 120 30.62 3.46 -11.36
N ARG A 121 29.72 4.13 -12.05
CA ARG A 121 29.05 5.33 -11.52
C ARG A 121 28.17 5.02 -10.30
N CYS A 122 27.46 3.89 -10.30
CA CYS A 122 26.70 3.43 -9.14
C CYS A 122 27.62 3.28 -7.90
N ARG A 123 28.79 2.63 -8.05
CA ARG A 123 29.75 2.48 -6.96
C ARG A 123 30.27 3.83 -6.45
N GLU A 124 30.64 4.73 -7.33
CA GLU A 124 31.13 6.06 -6.97
C GLU A 124 30.07 6.89 -6.23
N SER A 125 28.83 6.82 -6.69
CA SER A 125 27.70 7.52 -6.03
C SER A 125 27.48 7.02 -4.61
N VAL A 126 27.46 5.72 -4.41
CA VAL A 126 27.27 5.10 -3.10
C VAL A 126 28.38 5.52 -2.14
N MET A 127 29.66 5.42 -2.56
CA MET A 127 30.80 5.76 -1.72
C MET A 127 30.81 7.25 -1.32
N ARG A 128 30.34 8.13 -2.19
CA ARG A 128 30.16 9.55 -1.89
C ARG A 128 29.15 9.79 -0.76
N TYR A 129 28.00 9.11 -0.81
CA TYR A 129 26.96 9.27 0.20
C TYR A 129 27.31 8.62 1.55
N ILE A 130 28.08 7.53 1.56
CA ILE A 130 28.50 6.85 2.80
C ILE A 130 29.23 7.85 3.72
N GLY A 131 30.13 8.67 3.19
CA GLY A 131 30.80 9.67 4.01
C GLY A 131 29.87 10.69 4.69
N ASP A 132 28.76 11.07 4.05
CA ASP A 132 27.76 11.92 4.69
C ASP A 132 26.98 11.17 5.80
N TRP A 133 26.73 9.89 5.61
CA TRP A 133 26.10 9.03 6.60
C TRP A 133 26.99 8.76 7.82
N GLU A 134 28.27 8.54 7.61
CA GLU A 134 29.26 8.36 8.69
C GLU A 134 29.34 9.60 9.57
N LYS A 135 29.49 10.79 8.95
CA LYS A 135 29.47 12.07 9.68
C LYS A 135 28.22 12.26 10.51
N MET A 136 27.03 11.92 9.97
CA MET A 136 25.79 11.98 10.74
C MET A 136 25.80 10.98 11.88
N THR A 137 26.27 9.75 11.66
CA THR A 137 26.33 8.68 12.66
C THR A 137 27.23 9.07 13.83
N GLU A 138 28.40 9.60 13.53
CA GLU A 138 29.31 10.15 14.54
C GLU A 138 28.70 11.35 15.28
N ARG A 139 28.13 12.30 14.53
CA ARG A 139 27.56 13.52 15.09
C ARG A 139 26.41 13.26 16.07
N MET A 140 25.60 12.24 15.83
CA MET A 140 24.53 11.84 16.75
C MET A 140 25.01 10.98 17.93
N GLY A 141 26.28 10.60 17.96
CA GLY A 141 26.89 9.80 19.02
C GLY A 141 26.48 8.31 18.99
N PHE A 142 26.13 7.78 17.82
CA PHE A 142 25.80 6.36 17.67
C PHE A 142 27.08 5.51 17.72
N TRP A 143 27.20 4.66 18.73
CA TRP A 143 28.31 3.75 18.90
C TRP A 143 28.13 2.48 18.06
N VAL A 144 28.78 2.43 16.93
CA VAL A 144 28.79 1.30 16.00
C VAL A 144 30.16 1.23 15.31
N ASP A 145 30.65 0.03 15.08
CA ASP A 145 31.87 -0.20 14.35
C ASP A 145 31.61 0.02 12.85
N LEU A 146 32.06 1.16 12.34
CA LEU A 146 31.99 1.53 10.93
C LEU A 146 33.22 1.08 10.16
N ASP A 147 34.36 0.87 10.81
CA ASP A 147 35.62 0.45 10.17
C ASP A 147 35.49 -0.99 9.62
N GLN A 148 34.73 -1.82 10.32
CA GLN A 148 34.42 -3.19 9.89
C GLN A 148 33.00 -3.34 9.36
N ALA A 149 32.38 -2.24 8.91
CA ALA A 149 31.08 -2.29 8.31
C ALA A 149 31.06 -3.22 7.09
N TYR A 150 29.97 -3.97 6.92
CA TYR A 150 29.78 -4.75 5.71
C TYR A 150 29.12 -3.92 4.61
N TYR A 151 29.46 -4.23 3.38
CA TYR A 151 28.88 -3.62 2.19
C TYR A 151 28.19 -4.70 1.38
N THR A 152 26.93 -4.48 1.03
CA THR A 152 26.17 -5.50 0.28
C THR A 152 26.72 -5.74 -1.14
N LEU A 153 27.53 -4.82 -1.68
CA LEU A 153 28.20 -4.96 -2.97
C LEU A 153 29.50 -5.79 -2.89
N ASP A 154 30.01 -6.12 -1.70
CA ASP A 154 31.23 -6.89 -1.54
C ASP A 154 31.02 -8.35 -1.92
N ASN A 155 32.03 -8.93 -2.59
CA ASN A 155 31.97 -10.34 -3.01
C ASN A 155 31.75 -11.29 -1.83
N GLN A 156 32.39 -11.06 -0.69
CA GLN A 156 32.18 -11.88 0.51
C GLN A 156 30.74 -11.88 1.00
N TYR A 157 30.07 -10.72 0.94
CA TYR A 157 28.66 -10.63 1.27
C TYR A 157 27.82 -11.40 0.27
N ILE A 158 28.04 -11.17 -1.03
CA ILE A 158 27.32 -11.84 -2.13
C ILE A 158 27.50 -13.36 -2.05
N GLU A 159 28.73 -13.84 -1.87
CA GLU A 159 29.02 -15.28 -1.73
C GLU A 159 28.32 -15.89 -0.51
N SER A 160 28.28 -15.17 0.62
CA SER A 160 27.58 -15.60 1.82
C SER A 160 26.07 -15.76 1.57
N VAL A 161 25.46 -14.80 0.88
CA VAL A 161 24.03 -14.88 0.49
C VAL A 161 23.79 -16.07 -0.45
N TRP A 162 24.63 -16.26 -1.46
CA TRP A 162 24.53 -17.41 -2.37
C TRP A 162 24.70 -18.74 -1.65
N HIS A 163 25.62 -18.83 -0.72
CA HIS A 163 25.80 -20.00 0.11
C HIS A 163 24.55 -20.36 0.92
N LEU A 164 23.93 -19.37 1.56
CA LEU A 164 22.67 -19.56 2.29
C LEU A 164 21.54 -19.99 1.36
N LEU A 165 21.39 -19.37 0.20
CA LEU A 165 20.40 -19.77 -0.81
C LEU A 165 20.63 -21.21 -1.27
N LYS A 166 21.89 -21.64 -1.47
CA LYS A 166 22.24 -23.03 -1.81
C LYS A 166 21.79 -24.00 -0.72
N ILE A 167 22.03 -23.69 0.55
CA ILE A 167 21.59 -24.53 1.66
C ILE A 167 20.05 -24.64 1.69
N ILE A 168 19.32 -23.55 1.45
CA ILE A 168 17.86 -23.55 1.43
C ILE A 168 17.33 -24.34 0.23
N TRP A 169 17.99 -24.20 -0.93
CA TRP A 169 17.70 -25.00 -2.13
C TRP A 169 17.88 -26.50 -1.87
N ASP A 170 19.01 -26.90 -1.28
CA ASP A 170 19.31 -28.31 -0.99
C ASP A 170 18.32 -28.94 -0.01
N LYS A 171 17.67 -28.11 0.83
CA LYS A 171 16.57 -28.52 1.68
C LYS A 171 15.21 -28.61 0.98
N GLY A 172 15.12 -28.30 -0.31
CA GLY A 172 13.88 -28.30 -1.07
C GLY A 172 12.88 -27.20 -0.68
N LEU A 173 13.36 -26.13 -0.03
CA LEU A 173 12.51 -25.03 0.43
C LEU A 173 12.40 -23.89 -0.60
N ILE A 174 13.19 -23.93 -1.68
CA ILE A 174 13.06 -23.02 -2.82
C ILE A 174 12.52 -23.84 -3.99
N TYR A 175 11.44 -23.34 -4.59
CA TYR A 175 10.81 -23.95 -5.77
C TYR A 175 10.34 -22.86 -6.73
N GLN A 176 10.14 -23.24 -7.98
CA GLN A 176 9.62 -22.36 -9.01
C GLN A 176 8.09 -22.33 -8.95
N ASP A 177 7.51 -21.13 -8.93
CA ASP A 177 6.06 -20.94 -8.92
C ASP A 177 5.69 -19.60 -9.56
N TYR A 178 4.39 -19.39 -9.76
CA TYR A 178 3.84 -18.14 -10.29
C TYR A 178 3.25 -17.31 -9.17
N LYS A 179 3.54 -16.01 -9.18
CA LYS A 179 3.00 -15.06 -8.23
C LYS A 179 2.53 -13.79 -8.96
N VAL A 180 1.31 -13.35 -8.67
CA VAL A 180 0.85 -12.04 -9.13
C VAL A 180 1.55 -10.96 -8.31
N VAL A 181 2.26 -10.07 -8.99
CA VAL A 181 3.02 -8.98 -8.38
C VAL A 181 2.76 -7.68 -9.13
N PRO A 182 2.81 -6.52 -8.46
CA PRO A 182 2.87 -5.22 -9.12
C PRO A 182 4.13 -5.14 -10.01
N TYR A 183 3.98 -4.55 -11.18
CA TYR A 183 5.07 -4.42 -12.15
C TYR A 183 5.05 -3.02 -12.74
N ASP A 184 6.19 -2.35 -12.76
CA ASP A 184 6.37 -1.06 -13.42
C ASP A 184 7.05 -1.28 -14.79
N PRO A 185 6.33 -1.05 -15.91
CA PRO A 185 6.90 -1.26 -17.25
C PRO A 185 8.00 -0.26 -17.59
N ARG A 186 8.05 0.89 -16.94
CA ARG A 186 9.12 1.89 -17.14
C ARG A 186 10.45 1.41 -16.57
N ILE A 187 10.42 0.86 -15.36
CA ILE A 187 11.61 0.32 -14.69
C ILE A 187 11.91 -1.09 -15.22
N GLY A 188 10.91 -1.80 -15.76
CA GLY A 188 11.04 -3.18 -16.23
C GLY A 188 11.24 -4.18 -15.09
N ALA A 189 10.73 -3.88 -13.89
CA ALA A 189 10.89 -4.69 -12.71
C ALA A 189 9.60 -4.82 -11.88
N THR A 190 9.53 -5.86 -11.07
CA THR A 190 8.47 -6.04 -10.08
C THR A 190 8.71 -5.14 -8.88
N LEU A 191 7.63 -4.64 -8.29
CA LEU A 191 7.67 -3.78 -7.12
C LEU A 191 7.33 -4.55 -5.85
N SER A 192 8.04 -4.26 -4.78
CA SER A 192 7.71 -4.74 -3.44
C SER A 192 6.47 -4.04 -2.89
N SER A 193 5.83 -4.64 -1.88
CA SER A 193 4.70 -4.01 -1.19
C SER A 193 5.06 -2.66 -0.56
N HIS A 194 6.31 -2.49 -0.12
CA HIS A 194 6.81 -1.26 0.45
C HIS A 194 6.92 -0.14 -0.59
N GLU A 195 7.45 -0.45 -1.78
CA GLU A 195 7.55 0.50 -2.88
C GLU A 195 6.18 0.96 -3.39
N VAL A 196 5.23 0.02 -3.50
CA VAL A 196 3.83 0.33 -3.88
C VAL A 196 3.18 1.24 -2.84
N ALA A 197 3.39 0.97 -1.54
CA ALA A 197 2.81 1.77 -0.46
C ALA A 197 3.31 3.22 -0.46
N GLN A 198 4.55 3.47 -0.84
CA GLN A 198 5.11 4.82 -0.94
C GLN A 198 4.49 5.66 -2.06
N GLY A 199 3.99 5.02 -3.10
CA GLY A 199 3.35 5.68 -4.24
C GLY A 199 1.83 5.87 -4.11
N TYR A 200 1.23 5.47 -2.99
CA TYR A 200 -0.22 5.54 -2.80
C TYR A 200 -0.71 7.00 -2.79
N ARG A 201 -1.68 7.28 -3.64
CA ARG A 201 -2.35 8.59 -3.73
C ARG A 201 -3.73 8.42 -4.34
N GLU A 202 -4.62 9.34 -4.03
CA GLU A 202 -5.90 9.42 -4.73
C GLU A 202 -5.70 9.94 -6.16
N VAL A 203 -6.28 9.23 -7.12
CA VAL A 203 -6.23 9.59 -8.54
C VAL A 203 -7.63 9.42 -9.14
N GLU A 204 -7.90 10.17 -10.22
CA GLU A 204 -9.10 9.97 -11.03
C GLU A 204 -8.78 8.96 -12.13
N ASP A 205 -9.38 7.78 -12.04
CA ASP A 205 -9.25 6.75 -13.06
C ASP A 205 -10.52 6.65 -13.92
N PRO A 206 -10.37 6.52 -15.25
CA PRO A 206 -11.51 6.23 -16.12
C PRO A 206 -12.16 4.91 -15.71
N SER A 207 -13.47 4.92 -15.64
CA SER A 207 -14.23 3.71 -15.32
C SER A 207 -15.31 3.43 -16.37
N VAL A 208 -15.60 2.15 -16.56
CA VAL A 208 -16.66 1.72 -17.46
C VAL A 208 -17.65 0.84 -16.72
N THR A 209 -18.91 0.92 -17.12
CA THR A 209 -19.97 0.02 -16.69
C THR A 209 -20.37 -0.83 -17.88
N VAL A 210 -20.27 -2.14 -17.75
CA VAL A 210 -20.46 -3.10 -18.83
C VAL A 210 -21.65 -4.01 -18.54
N ARG A 211 -22.39 -4.39 -19.59
CA ARG A 211 -23.50 -5.33 -19.53
C ARG A 211 -23.00 -6.72 -19.90
N PHE A 212 -23.15 -7.67 -19.00
CA PHE A 212 -22.91 -9.09 -19.26
C PHE A 212 -24.24 -9.80 -19.38
N LYS A 213 -24.63 -10.14 -20.59
CA LYS A 213 -25.92 -10.80 -20.86
C LYS A 213 -25.98 -12.19 -20.22
N LEU A 214 -27.14 -12.50 -19.64
CA LEU A 214 -27.41 -13.87 -19.21
C LEU A 214 -27.78 -14.73 -20.44
N THR A 215 -27.27 -15.95 -20.46
CA THR A 215 -27.56 -16.92 -21.54
C THR A 215 -28.94 -17.53 -21.38
N GLU A 216 -29.47 -17.55 -20.15
CA GLU A 216 -30.72 -18.24 -19.79
C GLU A 216 -31.95 -17.31 -19.68
N ALA A 217 -31.75 -16.01 -19.82
CA ALA A 217 -32.81 -15.01 -19.70
C ALA A 217 -32.67 -13.92 -20.77
N ASP A 218 -33.58 -13.91 -21.71
CA ASP A 218 -33.64 -12.88 -22.74
C ASP A 218 -33.76 -11.49 -22.12
N ASN A 219 -33.05 -10.52 -22.71
CA ASN A 219 -33.04 -9.12 -22.29
C ASN A 219 -32.64 -8.90 -20.82
N THR A 220 -31.89 -9.83 -20.21
CA THR A 220 -31.36 -9.67 -18.84
C THR A 220 -29.83 -9.65 -18.86
N ALA A 221 -29.24 -8.72 -18.12
CA ALA A 221 -27.81 -8.60 -18.03
C ALA A 221 -27.36 -8.23 -16.61
N PHE A 222 -26.19 -8.74 -16.19
CA PHE A 222 -25.46 -8.19 -15.06
C PHE A 222 -24.82 -6.88 -15.46
N LEU A 223 -24.93 -5.89 -14.59
CA LEU A 223 -24.26 -4.60 -14.74
C LEU A 223 -23.03 -4.56 -13.86
N ILE A 224 -21.85 -4.50 -14.49
CA ILE A 224 -20.55 -4.57 -13.83
C ILE A 224 -19.80 -3.26 -14.02
N TRP A 225 -19.21 -2.77 -12.95
CA TRP A 225 -18.36 -1.60 -12.97
C TRP A 225 -16.89 -2.02 -12.79
N THR A 226 -16.01 -1.42 -13.60
CA THR A 226 -14.56 -1.63 -13.49
C THR A 226 -13.79 -0.37 -13.81
N THR A 227 -12.64 -0.21 -13.14
CA THR A 227 -11.60 0.77 -13.46
C THR A 227 -10.48 0.18 -14.31
N THR A 228 -10.53 -1.11 -14.61
CA THR A 228 -9.53 -1.84 -15.41
C THR A 228 -10.15 -2.48 -16.67
N PRO A 229 -10.66 -1.67 -17.61
CA PRO A 229 -11.41 -2.19 -18.77
C PRO A 229 -10.57 -3.06 -19.70
N TRP A 230 -9.25 -2.95 -19.67
CA TRP A 230 -8.34 -3.77 -20.46
C TRP A 230 -8.33 -5.26 -20.05
N THR A 231 -8.90 -5.61 -18.90
CA THR A 231 -9.02 -7.00 -18.46
C THR A 231 -10.26 -7.70 -19.06
N LEU A 232 -11.23 -6.95 -19.59
CA LEU A 232 -12.48 -7.48 -20.13
C LEU A 232 -12.31 -8.50 -21.28
N PRO A 233 -11.36 -8.35 -22.24
CA PRO A 233 -11.16 -9.33 -23.30
C PRO A 233 -10.81 -10.74 -22.80
N SER A 234 -10.24 -10.85 -21.60
CA SER A 234 -9.84 -12.13 -20.99
C SER A 234 -10.77 -12.56 -19.86
N ASN A 235 -11.94 -11.93 -19.72
CA ASN A 235 -12.89 -12.27 -18.67
C ASN A 235 -13.78 -13.45 -19.10
N PRO A 236 -13.60 -14.68 -18.57
CA PRO A 236 -14.38 -15.85 -18.95
C PRO A 236 -15.71 -15.98 -18.21
N ALA A 237 -15.86 -15.34 -17.03
CA ALA A 237 -17.00 -15.53 -16.16
C ALA A 237 -17.17 -14.40 -15.15
N LEU A 238 -18.36 -14.34 -14.52
CA LEU A 238 -18.66 -13.47 -13.41
C LEU A 238 -18.79 -14.29 -12.13
N ALA A 239 -18.10 -13.84 -11.09
CA ALA A 239 -18.28 -14.37 -9.76
C ALA A 239 -19.36 -13.56 -9.04
N VAL A 240 -20.33 -14.25 -8.46
CA VAL A 240 -21.39 -13.68 -7.61
C VAL A 240 -21.32 -14.32 -6.23
N ASP A 241 -21.71 -13.57 -5.22
CA ASP A 241 -21.73 -14.04 -3.84
C ASP A 241 -23.19 -14.19 -3.39
N ALA A 242 -23.54 -15.33 -2.84
CA ALA A 242 -24.90 -15.63 -2.37
C ALA A 242 -25.33 -14.76 -1.18
N ASP A 243 -24.37 -14.23 -0.41
CA ASP A 243 -24.63 -13.38 0.75
C ASP A 243 -24.75 -11.89 0.40
N ILE A 244 -24.47 -11.52 -0.85
CA ILE A 244 -24.67 -10.16 -1.35
C ILE A 244 -26.09 -9.98 -1.85
N ALA A 245 -26.74 -8.90 -1.41
CA ALA A 245 -28.04 -8.50 -1.95
C ALA A 245 -27.88 -7.89 -3.35
N TYR A 246 -28.65 -8.41 -4.32
CA TYR A 246 -28.69 -7.88 -5.67
C TYR A 246 -30.04 -7.19 -5.91
N VAL A 247 -30.03 -6.20 -6.79
CA VAL A 247 -31.23 -5.51 -7.24
C VAL A 247 -31.45 -5.76 -8.74
N TYR A 248 -32.69 -5.85 -9.12
CA TYR A 248 -33.13 -5.97 -10.48
C TYR A 248 -33.66 -4.61 -10.95
N ILE A 249 -33.10 -4.05 -12.00
CA ILE A 249 -33.49 -2.76 -12.55
C ILE A 249 -34.13 -2.99 -13.91
N GLN A 250 -35.41 -2.61 -14.07
CA GLN A 250 -36.07 -2.61 -15.39
C GLN A 250 -35.68 -1.31 -16.11
N PHE A 251 -35.15 -1.46 -17.30
CA PHE A 251 -34.68 -0.35 -18.13
C PHE A 251 -35.25 -0.54 -19.56
N GLY A 252 -36.39 0.08 -19.84
CA GLY A 252 -37.13 -0.24 -21.05
C GLY A 252 -37.52 -1.72 -21.10
N ASP A 253 -37.14 -2.39 -22.17
CA ASP A 253 -37.39 -3.84 -22.35
C ASP A 253 -36.25 -4.71 -21.79
N GLU A 254 -35.20 -4.09 -21.25
CA GLU A 254 -34.04 -4.78 -20.69
C GLU A 254 -34.07 -4.77 -19.15
N ALA A 255 -33.67 -5.89 -18.57
CA ALA A 255 -33.48 -6.02 -17.14
C ALA A 255 -32.00 -6.06 -16.78
N LEU A 256 -31.59 -5.28 -15.78
CA LEU A 256 -30.24 -5.19 -15.32
C LEU A 256 -30.11 -5.65 -13.86
N ILE A 257 -29.17 -6.51 -13.59
CA ILE A 257 -28.86 -7.02 -12.24
C ILE A 257 -27.55 -6.43 -11.74
N LEU A 258 -27.52 -5.88 -10.53
CA LEU A 258 -26.35 -5.36 -9.90
C LEU A 258 -26.39 -5.51 -8.38
N ALA A 259 -25.24 -5.43 -7.71
CA ALA A 259 -25.19 -5.43 -6.25
C ALA A 259 -25.94 -4.20 -5.69
N ALA A 260 -26.73 -4.40 -4.65
CA ALA A 260 -27.56 -3.34 -4.05
C ALA A 260 -26.72 -2.15 -3.56
N ALA A 261 -25.48 -2.38 -3.12
CA ALA A 261 -24.54 -1.33 -2.72
C ALA A 261 -24.19 -0.37 -3.87
N GLU A 262 -24.21 -0.87 -5.12
CA GLU A 262 -23.83 -0.11 -6.31
C GLU A 262 -24.99 0.68 -6.93
N LEU A 263 -26.20 0.48 -6.41
CA LEU A 263 -27.41 1.11 -6.93
C LEU A 263 -27.29 2.63 -7.02
N GLN A 264 -26.72 3.27 -6.00
CA GLN A 264 -26.62 4.74 -5.97
C GLN A 264 -25.69 5.28 -7.08
N ARG A 265 -24.59 4.61 -7.35
CA ARG A 265 -23.63 4.98 -8.41
C ARG A 265 -24.28 4.81 -9.79
N THR A 266 -24.93 3.69 -10.01
CA THR A 266 -25.64 3.38 -11.25
C THR A 266 -26.74 4.40 -11.54
N MET A 267 -27.48 4.81 -10.52
CA MET A 267 -28.54 5.80 -10.66
C MET A 267 -27.99 7.19 -11.01
N ARG A 268 -26.86 7.58 -10.43
CA ARG A 268 -26.17 8.84 -10.80
C ARG A 268 -25.71 8.84 -12.26
N ALA A 269 -25.13 7.73 -12.71
CA ALA A 269 -24.71 7.57 -14.11
C ALA A 269 -25.90 7.62 -15.08
N ALA A 270 -27.05 7.09 -14.70
CA ALA A 270 -28.29 7.17 -15.46
C ALA A 270 -28.80 8.61 -15.59
N ASP A 271 -28.75 9.40 -14.51
CA ASP A 271 -29.13 10.82 -14.52
C ASP A 271 -28.31 11.64 -15.53
N HIS A 272 -27.02 11.45 -15.58
CA HIS A 272 -26.14 12.12 -16.54
C HIS A 272 -26.48 11.83 -18.01
N LYS A 273 -27.13 10.68 -18.28
CA LYS A 273 -27.56 10.30 -19.62
C LYS A 273 -29.00 10.71 -19.91
N GLY A 274 -29.67 11.49 -19.07
CA GLY A 274 -31.03 11.96 -19.26
C GLY A 274 -32.10 10.88 -19.08
N ILE A 275 -31.79 9.79 -18.41
CA ILE A 275 -32.69 8.67 -18.13
C ILE A 275 -33.61 9.07 -16.98
N LYS A 276 -34.90 9.27 -17.29
CA LYS A 276 -35.88 9.83 -16.33
C LYS A 276 -36.55 8.79 -15.44
N THR A 277 -36.61 7.52 -15.85
CA THR A 277 -37.35 6.49 -15.11
C THR A 277 -36.56 5.19 -15.08
N VAL A 278 -36.32 4.67 -13.90
CA VAL A 278 -35.67 3.37 -13.65
C VAL A 278 -36.45 2.63 -12.59
N MET A 279 -36.88 1.40 -12.90
CA MET A 279 -37.55 0.52 -11.97
C MET A 279 -36.53 -0.40 -11.30
N VAL A 280 -36.53 -0.47 -9.98
CA VAL A 280 -35.60 -1.29 -9.22
C VAL A 280 -36.35 -2.31 -8.38
N ARG A 281 -36.05 -3.58 -8.60
CA ARG A 281 -36.52 -4.70 -7.77
C ARG A 281 -35.34 -5.24 -6.95
N VAL A 282 -35.50 -5.36 -5.63
CA VAL A 282 -34.52 -5.97 -4.76
C VAL A 282 -34.76 -7.48 -4.73
N LEU A 283 -33.74 -8.25 -5.10
CA LEU A 283 -33.78 -9.71 -5.09
C LEU A 283 -33.18 -10.23 -3.78
N GLY A 284 -33.87 -11.17 -3.15
CA GLY A 284 -33.42 -11.87 -1.96
C GLY A 284 -33.80 -11.21 -0.64
N ASN A 285 -33.60 -11.97 0.44
CA ASN A 285 -33.80 -11.49 1.81
C ASN A 285 -32.65 -10.60 2.21
N MET A 286 -32.84 -9.29 2.19
CA MET A 286 -31.90 -8.36 2.76
C MET A 286 -31.83 -8.56 4.28
N THR A 287 -31.03 -9.52 4.73
CA THR A 287 -30.86 -9.83 6.14
C THR A 287 -30.00 -8.78 6.86
N ASN A 288 -29.18 -8.01 6.10
CA ASN A 288 -28.35 -6.95 6.69
C ASN A 288 -29.18 -5.65 6.90
N PRO A 289 -29.48 -5.26 8.15
CA PRO A 289 -30.32 -4.09 8.43
C PRO A 289 -29.75 -2.76 7.93
N LYS A 290 -28.40 -2.63 7.87
CA LYS A 290 -27.76 -1.40 7.38
C LYS A 290 -27.92 -1.25 5.87
N MET A 291 -27.69 -2.32 5.11
CA MET A 291 -27.84 -2.30 3.66
C MET A 291 -29.31 -2.08 3.26
N ARG A 292 -30.24 -2.74 3.96
CA ARG A 292 -31.67 -2.55 3.79
C ARG A 292 -32.09 -1.08 4.03
N LYS A 293 -31.64 -0.49 5.15
CA LYS A 293 -31.91 0.93 5.46
C LYS A 293 -31.34 1.87 4.41
N GLN A 294 -30.16 1.59 3.89
CA GLN A 294 -29.53 2.40 2.84
C GLN A 294 -30.29 2.29 1.51
N ALA A 295 -30.67 1.10 1.10
CA ALA A 295 -31.48 0.89 -0.12
C ALA A 295 -32.83 1.61 -0.04
N ILE A 296 -33.53 1.49 1.09
CA ILE A 296 -34.77 2.21 1.36
C ILE A 296 -34.57 3.73 1.32
N LYS A 297 -33.52 4.24 1.93
CA LYS A 297 -33.20 5.68 1.92
C LYS A 297 -32.94 6.20 0.51
N THR A 298 -32.17 5.46 -0.28
CA THR A 298 -31.87 5.83 -1.67
C THR A 298 -33.14 5.78 -2.54
N ALA A 299 -33.93 4.71 -2.41
CA ALA A 299 -35.19 4.59 -3.06
C ALA A 299 -36.13 5.76 -2.73
N SER A 300 -36.30 6.07 -1.45
CA SER A 300 -37.14 7.15 -0.96
C SER A 300 -36.74 8.53 -1.48
N LYS A 301 -35.43 8.77 -1.63
CA LYS A 301 -34.95 10.03 -2.19
C LYS A 301 -35.28 10.16 -3.68
N ARG A 302 -35.08 9.12 -4.47
CA ARG A 302 -35.31 9.12 -5.92
C ARG A 302 -36.82 9.20 -6.29
N LEU A 303 -37.66 8.53 -5.52
CA LEU A 303 -39.10 8.66 -5.68
C LEU A 303 -39.59 10.09 -5.43
N ARG A 304 -39.06 10.79 -4.42
CA ARG A 304 -39.37 12.20 -4.18
C ARG A 304 -38.98 13.12 -5.34
N ASP A 305 -37.85 12.79 -6.00
CA ASP A 305 -37.34 13.54 -7.14
C ASP A 305 -38.02 13.12 -8.47
N GLN A 306 -39.01 12.24 -8.44
CA GLN A 306 -39.76 11.69 -9.61
C GLN A 306 -38.86 11.03 -10.66
N GLN A 307 -37.72 10.51 -10.27
CA GLN A 307 -36.70 10.01 -11.18
C GLN A 307 -36.59 8.49 -11.26
N ALA A 308 -37.26 7.75 -10.35
CA ALA A 308 -37.16 6.30 -10.34
C ALA A 308 -38.36 5.65 -9.62
N ILE A 309 -38.73 4.47 -10.08
CA ILE A 309 -39.70 3.58 -9.41
C ILE A 309 -38.92 2.43 -8.82
N TYR A 310 -39.10 2.18 -7.53
CA TYR A 310 -38.43 1.11 -6.81
C TYR A 310 -39.41 -0.01 -6.48
N LEU A 311 -39.00 -1.24 -6.78
CA LEU A 311 -39.67 -2.43 -6.31
C LEU A 311 -38.87 -3.01 -5.16
N ILE A 312 -39.47 -3.08 -3.98
CA ILE A 312 -38.83 -3.69 -2.81
C ILE A 312 -39.66 -4.91 -2.46
N ASP A 313 -39.00 -6.06 -2.44
CA ASP A 313 -39.60 -7.32 -2.03
C ASP A 313 -39.51 -7.48 -0.51
N GLY A 314 -40.60 -7.87 0.14
CA GLY A 314 -40.62 -8.15 1.58
C GLY A 314 -41.53 -7.25 2.41
N PRO A 315 -41.50 -7.41 3.74
CA PRO A 315 -42.42 -6.72 4.68
C PRO A 315 -42.27 -5.19 4.70
N ASP A 316 -41.24 -4.62 4.09
CA ASP A 316 -41.04 -3.17 4.01
C ASP A 316 -41.77 -2.49 2.84
N ALA A 317 -42.31 -3.25 1.93
CA ALA A 317 -43.10 -2.71 0.84
C ALA A 317 -44.32 -1.89 1.36
N ALA A 318 -44.96 -2.37 2.41
CA ALA A 318 -46.06 -1.67 3.08
C ALA A 318 -45.61 -0.37 3.81
N SER A 319 -44.39 -0.34 4.33
CA SER A 319 -43.82 0.82 4.99
C SER A 319 -43.46 1.91 3.99
N LEU A 320 -42.93 1.55 2.84
CA LEU A 320 -42.70 2.47 1.74
C LEU A 320 -43.99 3.03 1.14
N ALA A 321 -44.97 2.20 0.91
CA ALA A 321 -46.27 2.66 0.44
C ALA A 321 -46.94 3.71 1.36
N ARG A 322 -46.72 3.60 2.69
CA ARG A 322 -47.23 4.61 3.65
C ARG A 322 -46.43 5.94 3.61
N LEU A 323 -45.13 5.88 3.33
CA LEU A 323 -44.29 7.08 3.19
C LEU A 323 -44.67 7.92 1.95
N PHE A 324 -45.21 7.30 0.91
CA PHE A 324 -45.51 7.94 -0.38
C PHE A 324 -46.97 8.32 -0.60
N LYS A 325 -47.82 8.21 0.43
CA LYS A 325 -49.23 8.61 0.33
C LYS A 325 -49.50 10.09 -0.02
N ARG A 326 -48.49 10.92 -0.19
CA ARG A 326 -48.63 12.38 -0.36
C ARG A 326 -48.19 12.98 -1.69
N SER A 327 -47.64 12.23 -2.64
CA SER A 327 -47.32 12.77 -3.97
C SER A 327 -47.09 11.62 -4.95
N ALA A 328 -47.93 11.53 -5.94
CA ALA A 328 -48.00 10.41 -6.81
C ALA A 328 -46.89 10.25 -7.82
N PRO A 329 -46.01 9.28 -7.67
CA PRO A 329 -45.68 8.40 -8.78
C PRO A 329 -46.12 6.96 -8.49
N THR A 330 -46.30 6.17 -9.54
CA THR A 330 -46.73 4.80 -9.46
C THR A 330 -45.71 3.94 -8.71
N LEU A 331 -46.09 3.43 -7.54
CA LEU A 331 -45.29 2.49 -6.78
C LEU A 331 -45.72 1.07 -7.15
N ILE A 332 -44.81 0.27 -7.70
CA ILE A 332 -45.04 -1.14 -7.97
C ILE A 332 -44.40 -1.95 -6.85
N VAL A 333 -45.23 -2.72 -6.14
CA VAL A 333 -44.81 -3.58 -5.03
C VAL A 333 -45.02 -5.02 -5.44
N ALA A 334 -43.98 -5.85 -5.43
CA ALA A 334 -44.08 -7.28 -5.64
C ALA A 334 -44.17 -8.03 -4.29
N SER A 335 -45.13 -8.91 -4.16
CA SER A 335 -45.28 -9.77 -2.99
C SER A 335 -44.45 -11.06 -3.16
N PRO A 336 -43.71 -11.51 -2.13
CA PRO A 336 -42.86 -12.70 -2.25
C PRO A 336 -43.61 -14.02 -2.35
N ALA A 337 -44.93 -14.03 -2.07
CA ALA A 337 -45.63 -15.29 -1.93
C ALA A 337 -46.16 -15.87 -3.26
N ASN A 338 -46.46 -15.06 -4.29
CA ASN A 338 -47.16 -15.55 -5.47
C ASN A 338 -46.67 -15.00 -6.82
N GLY A 339 -45.60 -14.24 -6.89
CA GLY A 339 -45.13 -13.69 -8.17
C GLY A 339 -46.01 -12.60 -8.80
N ASP A 340 -47.11 -12.23 -8.15
CA ASP A 340 -48.02 -11.20 -8.65
C ASP A 340 -47.57 -9.79 -8.34
N ILE A 341 -47.49 -8.99 -9.37
CA ILE A 341 -47.13 -7.56 -9.28
C ILE A 341 -48.40 -6.78 -9.00
N THR A 342 -48.51 -6.20 -7.81
CA THR A 342 -49.58 -5.27 -7.50
C THR A 342 -49.16 -3.85 -7.83
N ILE A 343 -49.79 -3.24 -8.81
CA ILE A 343 -49.59 -1.84 -9.18
C ILE A 343 -50.54 -1.00 -8.31
N ALA A 344 -50.01 -0.25 -7.38
CA ALA A 344 -50.76 0.76 -6.67
C ALA A 344 -50.62 2.10 -7.42
N SER A 345 -51.59 2.47 -8.23
CA SER A 345 -51.66 3.84 -8.74
C SER A 345 -52.39 4.71 -7.70
N SER A 346 -51.78 5.74 -7.22
CA SER A 346 -52.51 6.84 -6.62
C SER A 346 -53.03 7.71 -7.77
N ALA A 347 -54.28 7.53 -8.17
CA ALA A 347 -54.97 8.51 -8.99
C ALA A 347 -55.28 9.77 -8.18
N PRO A 348 -55.53 10.93 -8.81
CA PRO A 348 -55.32 12.28 -8.33
C PRO A 348 -55.99 12.66 -7.04
#